data_db4fcbc493952027b37d2a3389f4dc1c
#
_entry.id   db4fcbc493952027b37d2a3389f4dc1c
#
_cell.length_a   1.000
_cell.length_b   1.000
_cell.length_c   1.000
_cell.angle_alpha   90.00
_cell.angle_beta   90.00
_cell.angle_gamma   90.00
#
_symmetry.space_group_name_H-M   'P 1'
#
loop_
_entity.id
_entity.type
_entity.pdbx_description
1 polymer ?
#
loop_
_entity_poly.entity_id
_entity_poly.type
_entity_poly.pdbx_seq_one_letter_code
_entity_poly.pdbx_strand_id
1 'polypeptide(L)'
;MELKQTGISRRGFLKGALATAAAATPQTMLAGFTPFKSDSLQVWSCGGLSEAFNELNAIYESRTGHNIQYTGAFAGALGKSLLALQSTTELFGARVLELSKKLRKAGISLHFRPLCFTDYVLVVPKGNPAGIRDLKDLAEPGVRVMLPLRSSPPGSGPVKGILKNSNLTDAVMKNMVANGSCVINMMCELVDGKGDASIIEKRLTTHDRFKDKIEYIPIDEKLIPPGPLTFTLNIMKYVKDERLANDFADFVCGTEGQEIFEKHGFTSIYSARGLELIERFGVKDV
;
A
#
# COMPACT_ATOMS: atom_id res chain seq x y z
N MET A 1 16.59 57.32 54.71
CA MET A 1 15.81 58.54 54.45
C MET A 1 14.72 58.18 53.48
N GLU A 2 13.65 57.67 54.03
CA GLU A 2 12.32 58.25 54.20
C GLU A 2 11.67 58.57 52.84
N LEU A 3 10.70 57.72 52.49
CA LEU A 3 9.25 57.97 52.63
C LEU A 3 8.70 58.98 51.59
N LYS A 4 7.77 58.64 50.76
CA LYS A 4 6.36 58.71 51.06
C LYS A 4 5.49 58.13 49.92
N GLN A 5 4.54 57.32 50.34
CA GLN A 5 3.31 56.99 49.65
C GLN A 5 2.44 58.21 49.47
N THR A 6 1.67 58.32 48.38
CA THR A 6 0.29 58.86 48.46
C THR A 6 -0.53 58.28 47.32
N GLY A 7 -1.55 57.54 47.69
CA GLY A 7 -2.64 57.15 46.84
C GLY A 7 -3.73 58.21 46.78
N ILE A 8 -4.47 58.26 45.73
CA ILE A 8 -5.83 58.91 45.62
C ILE A 8 -6.59 58.04 44.58
N SER A 9 -7.53 57.30 45.01
CA SER A 9 -8.95 57.49 45.24
C SER A 9 -9.83 57.65 44.01
N ARG A 10 -10.73 56.72 43.94
CA ARG A 10 -11.84 56.55 42.98
C ARG A 10 -12.77 57.77 42.93
N ARG A 11 -13.49 57.88 41.81
CA ARG A 11 -14.76 58.53 41.51
C ARG A 11 -14.71 59.87 40.75
N GLY A 12 -15.45 59.83 39.64
CA GLY A 12 -15.95 61.04 38.99
C GLY A 12 -16.20 60.80 37.47
N PHE A 13 -17.36 60.22 37.16
CA PHE A 13 -18.50 60.79 36.44
C PHE A 13 -18.25 61.18 34.96
N LEU A 14 -18.75 60.40 34.02
CA LEU A 14 -20.11 60.40 33.38
C LEU A 14 -20.32 61.48 32.29
N LYS A 15 -20.81 60.96 31.23
CA LYS A 15 -21.74 61.53 30.20
C LYS A 15 -21.09 62.04 28.91
N GLY A 16 -21.42 61.34 27.85
CA GLY A 16 -21.45 61.90 26.52
C GLY A 16 -21.45 60.91 25.37
N ALA A 17 -22.62 60.71 24.79
CA ALA A 17 -22.93 60.33 23.42
C ALA A 17 -22.78 58.87 22.99
N LEU A 18 -23.93 58.22 22.90
CA LEU A 18 -24.20 57.10 22.02
C LEU A 18 -23.86 57.45 20.56
N ALA A 19 -22.92 56.71 19.97
CA ALA A 19 -22.87 56.52 18.56
C ALA A 19 -22.92 55.00 18.31
N THR A 20 -24.07 54.51 17.91
CA THR A 20 -24.29 53.16 17.46
C THR A 20 -23.55 52.93 16.13
N ALA A 21 -22.30 52.47 16.18
CA ALA A 21 -21.66 51.87 15.05
C ALA A 21 -22.04 50.39 15.05
N ALA A 22 -22.96 50.00 14.18
CA ALA A 22 -23.24 48.62 13.88
C ALA A 22 -21.96 48.02 13.24
N ALA A 23 -21.15 47.37 14.06
CA ALA A 23 -20.06 46.52 13.56
C ALA A 23 -20.73 45.30 12.94
N ALA A 24 -20.82 45.29 11.60
CA ALA A 24 -21.09 44.09 10.85
C ALA A 24 -19.91 43.14 11.09
N THR A 25 -20.10 42.19 11.98
CA THR A 25 -19.20 41.03 12.08
C THR A 25 -19.28 40.26 10.75
N PRO A 26 -18.15 40.01 10.07
CA PRO A 26 -18.18 39.08 8.98
C PRO A 26 -18.55 37.72 9.59
N GLN A 27 -19.80 37.30 9.41
CA GLN A 27 -20.14 35.88 9.50
C GLN A 27 -19.36 35.15 8.43
N THR A 28 -18.14 34.69 8.79
CA THR A 28 -17.49 33.63 8.10
C THR A 28 -18.48 32.49 8.14
N MET A 29 -19.10 32.18 7.01
CA MET A 29 -19.80 30.92 6.82
C MET A 29 -18.77 29.80 7.01
N LEU A 30 -18.66 29.30 8.22
CA LEU A 30 -18.17 27.97 8.49
C LEU A 30 -19.19 27.05 7.82
N ALA A 31 -18.90 26.69 6.55
CA ALA A 31 -19.56 25.58 5.89
C ALA A 31 -19.50 24.42 6.89
N GLY A 32 -20.67 23.97 7.34
CA GLY A 32 -20.80 23.05 8.43
C GLY A 32 -20.02 21.78 8.20
N PHE A 33 -18.84 21.70 8.79
CA PHE A 33 -18.08 20.48 8.90
C PHE A 33 -18.84 19.60 9.91
N THR A 34 -19.75 18.77 9.41
CA THR A 34 -20.36 17.76 10.28
C THR A 34 -19.24 16.77 10.64
N PRO A 35 -18.96 16.57 11.94
CA PRO A 35 -17.91 15.63 12.35
C PRO A 35 -18.22 14.22 11.85
N PHE A 36 -17.18 13.41 11.67
CA PHE A 36 -17.37 12.00 11.40
C PHE A 36 -18.09 11.32 12.58
N LYS A 37 -18.82 10.24 12.29
CA LYS A 37 -19.58 9.50 13.31
C LYS A 37 -18.69 8.53 14.11
N SER A 38 -17.49 8.21 13.60
CA SER A 38 -16.55 7.30 14.22
C SER A 38 -15.18 7.95 14.37
N ASP A 39 -14.51 7.70 15.50
CA ASP A 39 -13.14 8.16 15.76
C ASP A 39 -12.08 7.19 15.23
N SER A 40 -12.48 6.04 14.71
CA SER A 40 -11.58 5.01 14.21
C SER A 40 -12.13 4.31 12.98
N LEU A 41 -11.21 3.79 12.17
CA LEU A 41 -11.49 3.06 10.95
C LEU A 41 -10.67 1.76 10.93
N GLN A 42 -11.34 0.62 10.71
CA GLN A 42 -10.66 -0.67 10.60
C GLN A 42 -10.26 -0.94 9.15
N VAL A 43 -8.96 -1.12 8.93
CA VAL A 43 -8.38 -1.34 7.60
C VAL A 43 -7.57 -2.63 7.58
N TRP A 44 -7.96 -3.56 6.73
CA TRP A 44 -7.18 -4.76 6.45
C TRP A 44 -6.54 -4.68 5.06
N SER A 45 -5.37 -5.27 4.91
CA SER A 45 -4.74 -5.36 3.59
C SER A 45 -3.93 -6.63 3.39
N CYS A 46 -3.60 -6.89 2.12
CA CYS A 46 -2.50 -7.80 1.79
C CYS A 46 -1.22 -7.34 2.49
N GLY A 47 -0.53 -8.24 3.18
CA GLY A 47 0.71 -7.93 3.89
C GLY A 47 1.81 -7.31 3.02
N GLY A 48 1.74 -7.49 1.70
CA GLY A 48 2.63 -6.82 0.77
C GLY A 48 2.45 -5.30 0.69
N LEU A 49 1.35 -4.76 1.18
CA LEU A 49 1.05 -3.34 1.22
C LEU A 49 1.43 -2.68 2.57
N SER A 50 1.89 -3.48 3.54
CA SER A 50 2.02 -3.00 4.94
C SER A 50 2.95 -1.82 5.09
N GLU A 51 4.07 -1.77 4.39
CA GLU A 51 5.04 -0.68 4.48
C GLU A 51 4.39 0.65 4.03
N ALA A 52 3.71 0.63 2.88
CA ALA A 52 3.02 1.81 2.36
C ALA A 52 1.84 2.22 3.25
N PHE A 53 1.01 1.25 3.68
CA PHE A 53 -0.11 1.57 4.58
C PHE A 53 0.32 2.10 5.93
N ASN A 54 1.42 1.62 6.52
CA ASN A 54 1.92 2.15 7.78
C ASN A 54 2.30 3.63 7.66
N GLU A 55 2.93 4.03 6.55
CA GLU A 55 3.25 5.44 6.30
C GLU A 55 1.98 6.27 6.04
N LEU A 56 1.07 5.78 5.20
CA LEU A 56 -0.21 6.41 4.91
C LEU A 56 -1.05 6.62 6.18
N ASN A 57 -1.16 5.59 7.01
CA ASN A 57 -1.93 5.64 8.25
C ASN A 57 -1.36 6.69 9.20
N ALA A 58 -0.04 6.72 9.41
CA ALA A 58 0.61 7.69 10.28
C ALA A 58 0.37 9.15 9.81
N ILE A 59 0.41 9.39 8.50
CA ILE A 59 0.12 10.72 7.93
C ILE A 59 -1.35 11.08 8.13
N TYR A 60 -2.27 10.18 7.80
CA TYR A 60 -3.71 10.42 7.94
C TYR A 60 -4.11 10.68 9.40
N GLU A 61 -3.65 9.83 10.33
CA GLU A 61 -3.90 9.98 11.77
C GLU A 61 -3.37 11.30 12.31
N SER A 62 -2.16 11.71 11.89
CA SER A 62 -1.56 12.97 12.32
C SER A 62 -2.35 14.21 11.89
N ARG A 63 -3.01 14.13 10.73
CA ARG A 63 -3.78 15.24 10.15
C ARG A 63 -5.22 15.33 10.64
N THR A 64 -5.83 14.18 10.85
CA THR A 64 -7.27 14.10 11.11
C THR A 64 -7.61 13.79 12.55
N GLY A 65 -6.68 13.22 13.31
CA GLY A 65 -6.90 12.73 14.67
C GLY A 65 -7.68 11.42 14.74
N HIS A 66 -8.07 10.83 13.59
CA HIS A 66 -8.77 9.53 13.54
C HIS A 66 -7.77 8.37 13.59
N ASN A 67 -8.12 7.33 14.36
CA ASN A 67 -7.25 6.16 14.53
C ASN A 67 -7.50 5.12 13.43
N ILE A 68 -6.47 4.65 12.76
CA ILE A 68 -6.52 3.58 11.76
C ILE A 68 -6.11 2.24 12.37
N GLN A 69 -7.09 1.40 12.68
CA GLN A 69 -6.86 0.04 13.19
C GLN A 69 -6.44 -0.89 12.04
N TYR A 70 -5.14 -0.91 11.78
CA TYR A 70 -4.58 -1.59 10.61
C TYR A 70 -4.17 -3.04 10.86
N THR A 71 -4.46 -3.91 9.90
CA THR A 71 -4.00 -5.30 9.87
C THR A 71 -3.50 -5.68 8.48
N GLY A 72 -2.21 -5.97 8.35
CA GLY A 72 -1.61 -6.53 7.14
C GLY A 72 -1.37 -8.03 7.31
N ALA A 73 -1.93 -8.87 6.42
CA ALA A 73 -1.78 -10.32 6.48
C ALA A 73 -1.89 -10.98 5.10
N PHE A 74 -1.89 -12.32 5.05
CA PHE A 74 -2.04 -13.04 3.79
C PHE A 74 -3.41 -12.76 3.13
N ALA A 75 -3.40 -12.10 1.99
CA ALA A 75 -4.62 -11.71 1.25
C ALA A 75 -5.59 -12.88 1.03
N GLY A 76 -5.07 -14.08 0.74
CA GLY A 76 -5.90 -15.27 0.53
C GLY A 76 -6.59 -15.75 1.81
N ALA A 77 -5.95 -15.64 2.98
CA ALA A 77 -6.55 -15.98 4.27
C ALA A 77 -7.61 -14.95 4.67
N LEU A 78 -7.27 -13.66 4.57
CA LEU A 78 -8.22 -12.57 4.83
C LEU A 78 -9.45 -12.67 3.92
N GLY A 79 -9.24 -12.84 2.62
CA GLY A 79 -10.33 -12.96 1.66
C GLY A 79 -11.23 -14.18 1.90
N LYS A 80 -10.67 -15.33 2.27
CA LYS A 80 -11.45 -16.52 2.65
C LYS A 80 -12.29 -16.27 3.91
N SER A 81 -11.72 -15.64 4.93
CA SER A 81 -12.41 -15.33 6.18
C SER A 81 -13.56 -14.34 5.95
N LEU A 82 -13.34 -13.31 5.12
CA LEU A 82 -14.38 -12.35 4.74
C LEU A 82 -15.50 -13.02 3.93
N LEU A 83 -15.18 -13.84 2.93
CA LEU A 83 -16.16 -14.58 2.12
C LEU A 83 -16.96 -15.60 2.92
N ALA A 84 -16.33 -16.22 3.92
CA ALA A 84 -16.99 -17.16 4.85
C ALA A 84 -17.77 -16.44 5.98
N LEU A 85 -17.78 -15.11 6.01
CA LEU A 85 -18.41 -14.28 7.05
C LEU A 85 -17.89 -14.58 8.48
N GLN A 86 -16.67 -15.10 8.59
CA GLN A 86 -16.01 -15.39 9.87
C GLN A 86 -15.34 -14.17 10.49
N SER A 87 -15.17 -13.11 9.71
CA SER A 87 -14.59 -11.85 10.15
C SER A 87 -15.13 -10.69 9.34
N THR A 88 -14.92 -9.49 9.85
CA THR A 88 -15.35 -8.23 9.22
C THR A 88 -14.22 -7.20 9.25
N THR A 89 -14.23 -6.28 8.30
CA THR A 89 -13.41 -5.07 8.30
C THR A 89 -14.18 -3.97 7.58
N GLU A 90 -13.79 -2.72 7.76
CA GLU A 90 -14.46 -1.58 7.12
C GLU A 90 -13.85 -1.29 5.75
N LEU A 91 -12.51 -1.37 5.63
CA LEU A 91 -11.81 -1.34 4.33
C LEU A 91 -10.94 -2.56 4.14
N PHE A 92 -10.76 -2.94 2.89
CA PHE A 92 -9.90 -4.08 2.54
C PHE A 92 -9.06 -3.81 1.30
N GLY A 93 -7.74 -3.66 1.51
CA GLY A 93 -6.73 -3.64 0.46
C GLY A 93 -6.48 -5.05 -0.08
N ALA A 94 -7.26 -5.45 -1.08
CA ALA A 94 -7.21 -6.78 -1.66
C ALA A 94 -6.09 -6.89 -2.70
N ARG A 95 -5.48 -8.06 -2.78
CA ARG A 95 -4.60 -8.47 -3.89
C ARG A 95 -5.36 -9.43 -4.79
N VAL A 96 -5.19 -9.31 -6.10
CA VAL A 96 -5.91 -10.04 -7.16
C VAL A 96 -7.32 -9.50 -7.36
N LEU A 97 -7.58 -8.91 -8.52
CA LEU A 97 -8.85 -8.29 -8.89
C LEU A 97 -10.07 -9.22 -8.68
N GLU A 98 -9.90 -10.52 -8.98
CA GLU A 98 -10.95 -11.52 -8.85
C GLU A 98 -11.46 -11.70 -7.40
N LEU A 99 -10.62 -11.39 -6.39
CA LEU A 99 -11.06 -11.40 -5.00
C LEU A 99 -12.07 -10.27 -4.74
N SER A 100 -11.78 -9.07 -5.21
CA SER A 100 -12.69 -7.92 -5.06
C SER A 100 -14.00 -8.13 -5.81
N LYS A 101 -13.95 -8.67 -7.04
CA LYS A 101 -15.15 -9.04 -7.78
C LYS A 101 -16.00 -10.10 -7.04
N LYS A 102 -15.37 -11.09 -6.42
CA LYS A 102 -16.07 -12.09 -5.59
C LYS A 102 -16.72 -11.47 -4.35
N LEU A 103 -16.01 -10.60 -3.64
CA LEU A 103 -16.55 -9.88 -2.48
C LEU A 103 -17.71 -8.97 -2.88
N ARG A 104 -17.60 -8.31 -4.02
CA ARG A 104 -18.66 -7.48 -4.60
C ARG A 104 -19.90 -8.28 -4.95
N LYS A 105 -19.72 -9.39 -5.70
CA LYS A 105 -20.80 -10.30 -6.08
C LYS A 105 -21.51 -10.93 -4.86
N ALA A 106 -20.76 -11.18 -3.78
CA ALA A 106 -21.33 -11.69 -2.53
C ALA A 106 -22.02 -10.61 -1.68
N GLY A 107 -22.07 -9.35 -2.12
CA GLY A 107 -22.64 -8.24 -1.37
C GLY A 107 -21.88 -7.91 -0.08
N ILE A 108 -20.59 -8.28 0.01
CA ILE A 108 -19.71 -8.02 1.16
C ILE A 108 -18.93 -6.73 0.96
N SER A 109 -18.51 -6.42 -0.26
CA SER A 109 -17.96 -5.13 -0.66
C SER A 109 -19.07 -4.27 -1.27
N LEU A 110 -19.19 -3.00 -0.85
CA LEU A 110 -20.11 -2.02 -1.42
C LEU A 110 -19.61 -1.55 -2.79
N HIS A 111 -18.34 -1.27 -2.88
CA HIS A 111 -17.63 -0.92 -4.11
C HIS A 111 -16.11 -1.11 -3.90
N PHE A 112 -15.34 -1.11 -4.98
CA PHE A 112 -13.90 -1.08 -4.91
C PHE A 112 -13.29 -0.13 -5.94
N ARG A 113 -12.06 0.28 -5.68
CA ARG A 113 -11.26 1.15 -6.56
C ARG A 113 -9.94 0.47 -6.90
N PRO A 114 -9.31 0.75 -8.05
CA PRO A 114 -7.91 0.41 -8.26
C PRO A 114 -7.08 1.12 -7.18
N LEU A 115 -6.09 0.42 -6.61
CA LEU A 115 -5.23 0.94 -5.55
C LEU A 115 -3.80 1.18 -6.05
N CYS A 116 -3.16 0.15 -6.53
CA CYS A 116 -1.82 0.20 -7.14
C CYS A 116 -1.54 -1.12 -7.87
N PHE A 117 -0.40 -1.16 -8.56
CA PHE A 117 0.08 -2.39 -9.19
C PHE A 117 1.46 -2.75 -8.67
N THR A 118 1.80 -4.03 -8.77
CA THR A 118 3.17 -4.51 -8.57
C THR A 118 3.69 -5.12 -9.87
N ASP A 119 4.99 -5.41 -9.89
CA ASP A 119 5.66 -6.07 -11.00
C ASP A 119 6.62 -7.12 -10.46
N TYR A 120 7.17 -7.96 -11.32
CA TYR A 120 8.17 -8.94 -10.98
C TYR A 120 9.47 -8.68 -11.76
N VAL A 121 10.57 -8.85 -11.06
CA VAL A 121 11.92 -8.63 -11.59
C VAL A 121 12.84 -9.78 -11.20
N LEU A 122 13.86 -9.98 -11.98
CA LEU A 122 15.00 -10.80 -11.63
C LEU A 122 15.93 -9.94 -10.78
N VAL A 123 16.34 -10.42 -9.61
CA VAL A 123 17.28 -9.73 -8.72
C VAL A 123 18.55 -10.53 -8.55
N VAL A 124 19.65 -9.80 -8.43
CA VAL A 124 21.00 -10.32 -8.20
C VAL A 124 21.67 -9.53 -7.07
N PRO A 125 22.66 -10.08 -6.36
CA PRO A 125 23.50 -9.30 -5.47
C PRO A 125 24.17 -8.14 -6.20
N LYS A 126 24.47 -7.05 -5.47
CA LYS A 126 25.13 -5.88 -6.03
C LYS A 126 26.41 -6.24 -6.76
N GLY A 127 26.62 -5.64 -7.93
CA GLY A 127 27.74 -5.93 -8.81
C GLY A 127 27.59 -7.20 -9.63
N ASN A 128 26.48 -7.91 -9.49
CA ASN A 128 26.11 -9.08 -10.29
C ASN A 128 27.28 -10.07 -10.50
N PRO A 129 27.83 -10.67 -9.46
CA PRO A 129 29.05 -11.48 -9.55
C PRO A 129 28.90 -12.71 -10.46
N ALA A 130 27.69 -13.22 -10.66
CA ALA A 130 27.42 -14.34 -11.55
C ALA A 130 27.18 -13.93 -13.02
N GLY A 131 27.19 -12.63 -13.34
CA GLY A 131 27.06 -12.12 -14.71
C GLY A 131 25.69 -12.38 -15.34
N ILE A 132 24.64 -12.48 -14.54
CA ILE A 132 23.27 -12.78 -15.00
C ILE A 132 22.68 -11.56 -15.71
N ARG A 133 22.12 -11.74 -16.91
CA ARG A 133 21.61 -10.69 -17.77
C ARG A 133 20.11 -10.83 -18.07
N ASP A 134 19.63 -12.08 -18.08
CA ASP A 134 18.21 -12.35 -18.32
C ASP A 134 17.77 -13.67 -17.62
N LEU A 135 16.49 -14.05 -17.81
CA LEU A 135 15.93 -15.26 -17.22
C LEU A 135 16.60 -16.56 -17.71
N LYS A 136 17.18 -16.57 -18.89
CA LYS A 136 17.80 -17.79 -19.46
C LYS A 136 19.08 -18.13 -18.71
N ASP A 137 19.79 -17.11 -18.25
CA ASP A 137 21.03 -17.29 -17.49
C ASP A 137 20.78 -18.05 -16.17
N LEU A 138 19.54 -18.06 -15.65
CA LEU A 138 19.16 -18.88 -14.48
C LEU A 138 19.26 -20.39 -14.75
N ALA A 139 19.24 -20.79 -16.00
CA ALA A 139 19.36 -22.19 -16.43
C ALA A 139 20.82 -22.63 -16.70
N GLU A 140 21.78 -21.70 -16.69
CA GLU A 140 23.17 -21.98 -16.92
C GLU A 140 23.79 -22.83 -15.79
N PRO A 141 24.67 -23.80 -16.13
CA PRO A 141 25.32 -24.65 -15.13
C PRO A 141 26.09 -23.84 -14.10
N GLY A 142 25.88 -24.15 -12.82
CA GLY A 142 26.58 -23.50 -11.69
C GLY A 142 25.92 -22.24 -11.14
N VAL A 143 24.89 -21.71 -11.77
CA VAL A 143 24.10 -20.60 -11.24
C VAL A 143 23.23 -21.10 -10.06
N ARG A 144 23.31 -20.42 -8.92
CA ARG A 144 22.58 -20.77 -7.70
C ARG A 144 21.30 -19.94 -7.59
N VAL A 145 20.16 -20.54 -7.90
CA VAL A 145 18.88 -19.86 -7.94
C VAL A 145 18.11 -20.04 -6.63
N MET A 146 17.56 -18.94 -6.09
CA MET A 146 16.73 -18.94 -4.90
C MET A 146 15.31 -18.48 -5.27
N LEU A 147 14.28 -19.29 -5.03
CA LEU A 147 12.92 -19.00 -5.46
C LEU A 147 11.92 -19.05 -4.31
N PRO A 148 10.94 -18.11 -4.23
CA PRO A 148 9.93 -18.08 -3.17
C PRO A 148 8.71 -18.97 -3.50
N LEU A 149 8.92 -20.22 -3.95
CA LEU A 149 7.83 -21.08 -4.45
C LEU A 149 6.93 -21.64 -3.33
N ARG A 150 7.39 -21.55 -2.06
CA ARG A 150 6.61 -21.94 -0.87
C ARG A 150 5.92 -20.74 -0.22
N SER A 151 6.09 -19.54 -0.75
CA SER A 151 5.37 -18.36 -0.29
C SER A 151 3.86 -18.46 -0.61
N SER A 152 3.07 -17.52 -0.08
CA SER A 152 1.62 -17.50 -0.34
C SER A 152 1.30 -17.52 -1.85
N PRO A 153 0.18 -18.11 -2.29
CA PRO A 153 -0.14 -18.24 -3.72
C PRO A 153 -0.03 -16.96 -4.54
N PRO A 154 -0.48 -15.77 -4.07
CA PRO A 154 -0.31 -14.54 -4.83
C PRO A 154 1.16 -14.12 -5.01
N GLY A 155 2.07 -14.57 -4.14
CA GLY A 155 3.51 -14.32 -4.26
C GLY A 155 4.22 -15.37 -5.12
N SER A 156 3.97 -16.66 -4.86
CA SER A 156 4.63 -17.76 -5.58
C SER A 156 4.07 -18.00 -6.98
N GLY A 157 2.77 -17.71 -7.18
CA GLY A 157 2.10 -17.94 -8.47
C GLY A 157 2.76 -17.24 -9.66
N PRO A 158 3.06 -15.94 -9.59
CA PRO A 158 3.75 -15.24 -10.67
C PRO A 158 5.12 -15.85 -10.98
N VAL A 159 5.91 -16.22 -9.98
CA VAL A 159 7.22 -16.83 -10.17
C VAL A 159 7.11 -18.13 -10.94
N LYS A 160 6.17 -19.00 -10.53
CA LYS A 160 5.85 -20.24 -11.27
C LYS A 160 5.38 -19.97 -12.68
N GLY A 161 4.54 -18.94 -12.86
CA GLY A 161 4.03 -18.53 -14.16
C GLY A 161 5.12 -18.01 -15.09
N ILE A 162 6.02 -17.17 -14.59
CA ILE A 162 7.18 -16.65 -15.34
C ILE A 162 8.05 -17.81 -15.84
N LEU A 163 8.40 -18.74 -14.96
CA LEU A 163 9.20 -19.91 -15.35
C LEU A 163 8.50 -20.78 -16.38
N LYS A 164 7.19 -20.99 -16.22
CA LYS A 164 6.37 -21.75 -17.18
C LYS A 164 6.30 -21.04 -18.54
N ASN A 165 5.98 -19.74 -18.54
CA ASN A 165 5.79 -18.97 -19.77
C ASN A 165 7.13 -18.78 -20.55
N SER A 166 8.26 -18.81 -19.85
CA SER A 166 9.60 -18.78 -20.45
C SER A 166 10.13 -20.17 -20.87
N ASN A 167 9.39 -21.25 -20.57
CA ASN A 167 9.84 -22.64 -20.77
C ASN A 167 11.12 -23.01 -20.00
N LEU A 168 11.41 -22.31 -18.89
CA LEU A 168 12.64 -22.52 -18.11
C LEU A 168 12.43 -23.32 -16.83
N THR A 169 11.21 -23.78 -16.54
CA THR A 169 10.88 -24.43 -15.26
C THR A 169 11.86 -25.53 -14.88
N ASP A 170 12.03 -26.55 -15.73
CA ASP A 170 12.84 -27.73 -15.39
C ASP A 170 14.34 -27.41 -15.29
N ALA A 171 14.83 -26.51 -16.14
CA ALA A 171 16.22 -26.10 -16.14
C ALA A 171 16.57 -25.27 -14.90
N VAL A 172 15.73 -24.27 -14.56
CA VAL A 172 15.94 -23.44 -13.37
C VAL A 172 15.76 -24.24 -12.08
N MET A 173 14.82 -25.19 -12.05
CA MET A 173 14.63 -26.05 -10.87
C MET A 173 15.84 -26.93 -10.55
N LYS A 174 16.66 -27.30 -11.55
CA LYS A 174 17.93 -28.01 -11.34
C LYS A 174 18.98 -27.15 -10.63
N ASN A 175 18.93 -25.86 -10.87
CA ASN A 175 19.84 -24.87 -10.30
C ASN A 175 19.32 -24.26 -8.98
N MET A 176 18.13 -24.68 -8.54
CA MET A 176 17.52 -24.12 -7.33
C MET A 176 18.20 -24.63 -6.05
N VAL A 177 18.90 -23.72 -5.36
CA VAL A 177 19.59 -24.02 -4.08
C VAL A 177 18.72 -23.73 -2.87
N ALA A 178 17.68 -22.89 -3.01
CA ALA A 178 16.75 -22.59 -1.93
C ALA A 178 15.32 -22.37 -2.43
N ASN A 179 14.34 -22.87 -1.65
CA ASN A 179 12.92 -22.71 -1.89
C ASN A 179 12.27 -22.04 -0.66
N GLY A 180 12.12 -20.71 -0.71
CA GLY A 180 11.68 -19.88 0.40
C GLY A 180 10.16 -19.85 0.59
N SER A 181 9.73 -19.79 1.85
CA SER A 181 8.35 -19.48 2.24
C SER A 181 8.17 -18.00 2.62
N CYS A 182 9.24 -17.33 3.08
CA CYS A 182 9.31 -15.92 3.38
C CYS A 182 10.28 -15.24 2.41
N VAL A 183 9.75 -14.32 1.59
CA VAL A 183 10.55 -13.63 0.58
C VAL A 183 11.62 -12.75 1.22
N ILE A 184 11.31 -12.08 2.34
CA ILE A 184 12.25 -11.23 3.07
C ILE A 184 13.46 -12.03 3.56
N ASN A 185 13.22 -13.19 4.19
CA ASN A 185 14.31 -14.05 4.67
C ASN A 185 15.19 -14.55 3.51
N MET A 186 14.53 -14.96 2.42
CA MET A 186 15.25 -15.39 1.21
C MET A 186 16.11 -14.25 0.62
N MET A 187 15.59 -13.02 0.60
CA MET A 187 16.36 -11.86 0.17
C MET A 187 17.56 -11.55 1.08
N CYS A 188 17.42 -11.73 2.40
CA CYS A 188 18.57 -11.65 3.30
C CYS A 188 19.65 -12.68 2.93
N GLU A 189 19.25 -13.92 2.69
CA GLU A 189 20.16 -14.99 2.29
C GLU A 189 20.82 -14.74 0.92
N LEU A 190 20.10 -14.14 -0.03
CA LEU A 190 20.65 -13.73 -1.31
C LEU A 190 21.74 -12.66 -1.14
N VAL A 191 21.46 -11.64 -0.32
CA VAL A 191 22.43 -10.58 0.02
C VAL A 191 23.66 -11.15 0.74
N ASP A 192 23.49 -12.19 1.56
CA ASP A 192 24.56 -12.90 2.26
C ASP A 192 25.35 -13.86 1.34
N GLY A 193 25.09 -13.85 0.02
CA GLY A 193 25.83 -14.64 -0.97
C GLY A 193 25.47 -16.13 -1.02
N LYS A 194 24.33 -16.54 -0.44
CA LYS A 194 23.88 -17.95 -0.49
C LYS A 194 23.28 -18.34 -1.83
N GLY A 195 23.03 -17.37 -2.72
CA GLY A 195 22.56 -17.57 -4.07
C GLY A 195 23.01 -16.44 -4.99
N ASP A 196 22.77 -16.62 -6.27
CA ASP A 196 23.22 -15.71 -7.33
C ASP A 196 22.05 -14.87 -7.89
N ALA A 197 20.84 -15.41 -7.85
CA ALA A 197 19.65 -14.70 -8.33
C ALA A 197 18.34 -15.20 -7.72
N SER A 198 17.32 -14.35 -7.81
CA SER A 198 15.94 -14.67 -7.47
C SER A 198 14.94 -13.92 -8.36
N ILE A 199 13.70 -14.43 -8.45
CA ILE A 199 12.57 -13.73 -9.07
C ILE A 199 11.66 -13.26 -7.95
N ILE A 200 11.47 -11.94 -7.80
CA ILE A 200 10.70 -11.33 -6.72
C ILE A 200 9.81 -10.19 -7.19
N GLU A 201 8.94 -9.73 -6.31
CA GLU A 201 8.19 -8.47 -6.53
C GLU A 201 9.14 -7.28 -6.56
N LYS A 202 9.00 -6.43 -7.58
CA LYS A 202 9.81 -5.23 -7.79
C LYS A 202 9.84 -4.30 -6.57
N ARG A 203 8.72 -4.17 -5.84
CA ARG A 203 8.64 -3.35 -4.63
C ARG A 203 9.74 -3.65 -3.59
N LEU A 204 10.25 -4.89 -3.55
CA LEU A 204 11.33 -5.26 -2.62
C LEU A 204 12.68 -4.65 -3.01
N THR A 205 12.85 -4.18 -4.23
CA THR A 205 14.09 -3.50 -4.65
C THR A 205 14.25 -2.12 -4.02
N THR A 206 13.17 -1.49 -3.58
CA THR A 206 13.18 -0.18 -2.88
C THR A 206 13.22 -0.32 -1.37
N HIS A 207 13.06 -1.54 -0.83
CA HIS A 207 13.04 -1.79 0.61
C HIS A 207 14.41 -1.46 1.23
N ASP A 208 14.44 -0.70 2.33
CA ASP A 208 15.66 -0.19 2.98
C ASP A 208 16.72 -1.25 3.29
N ARG A 209 16.28 -2.48 3.60
CA ARG A 209 17.19 -3.60 3.86
C ARG A 209 17.99 -4.06 2.64
N PHE A 210 17.50 -3.79 1.41
CA PHE A 210 17.98 -4.40 0.17
C PHE A 210 18.41 -3.41 -0.90
N LYS A 211 17.82 -2.19 -0.97
CA LYS A 211 17.97 -1.22 -2.08
C LYS A 211 19.43 -0.93 -2.50
N ASP A 212 20.37 -0.97 -1.56
CA ASP A 212 21.78 -0.69 -1.82
C ASP A 212 22.65 -1.94 -1.96
N LYS A 213 22.04 -3.13 -1.83
CA LYS A 213 22.73 -4.44 -1.77
C LYS A 213 22.38 -5.35 -2.93
N ILE A 214 21.43 -4.97 -3.75
CA ILE A 214 20.95 -5.74 -4.91
C ILE A 214 20.87 -4.85 -6.14
N GLU A 215 20.82 -5.50 -7.28
CA GLU A 215 20.46 -4.93 -8.58
C GLU A 215 19.32 -5.75 -9.15
N TYR A 216 18.53 -5.15 -10.03
CA TYR A 216 17.45 -5.88 -10.68
C TYR A 216 17.50 -5.76 -12.20
N ILE A 217 17.04 -6.81 -12.84
CA ILE A 217 16.95 -6.96 -14.29
C ILE A 217 15.47 -7.09 -14.62
N PRO A 218 14.91 -6.24 -15.52
CA PRO A 218 13.53 -6.34 -15.94
C PRO A 218 13.23 -7.71 -16.58
N ILE A 219 12.02 -8.22 -16.31
CA ILE A 219 11.48 -9.41 -16.97
C ILE A 219 10.50 -8.95 -18.06
N ASP A 220 10.50 -9.59 -19.23
CA ASP A 220 9.49 -9.32 -20.25
C ASP A 220 8.10 -9.55 -19.67
N GLU A 221 7.29 -8.50 -19.66
CA GLU A 221 5.96 -8.53 -19.06
C GLU A 221 5.01 -9.57 -19.66
N LYS A 222 5.25 -9.98 -20.91
CA LYS A 222 4.49 -11.07 -21.54
C LYS A 222 4.65 -12.41 -20.81
N LEU A 223 5.74 -12.55 -20.06
CA LEU A 223 6.02 -13.72 -19.24
C LEU A 223 5.33 -13.66 -17.87
N ILE A 224 4.91 -12.47 -17.42
CA ILE A 224 4.36 -12.26 -16.09
C ILE A 224 2.84 -12.50 -16.08
N PRO A 225 2.32 -13.43 -15.26
CA PRO A 225 0.88 -13.61 -15.12
C PRO A 225 0.20 -12.35 -14.58
N PRO A 226 -0.85 -11.83 -15.23
CA PRO A 226 -1.43 -10.53 -14.88
C PRO A 226 -2.20 -10.50 -13.55
N GLY A 227 -2.83 -11.61 -13.16
CA GLY A 227 -3.77 -11.63 -12.03
C GLY A 227 -3.20 -11.12 -10.72
N PRO A 228 -2.03 -11.57 -10.24
CA PRO A 228 -1.46 -11.14 -8.96
C PRO A 228 -0.82 -9.75 -8.95
N LEU A 229 -0.82 -9.04 -10.06
CA LEU A 229 -0.20 -7.70 -10.16
C LEU A 229 -1.10 -6.60 -9.62
N THR A 230 -2.40 -6.83 -9.53
CA THR A 230 -3.40 -5.81 -9.20
C THR A 230 -3.72 -5.78 -7.72
N PHE A 231 -3.74 -4.57 -7.15
CA PHE A 231 -4.32 -4.30 -5.84
C PHE A 231 -5.52 -3.36 -5.98
N THR A 232 -6.51 -3.59 -5.14
CA THR A 232 -7.75 -2.79 -5.10
C THR A 232 -8.07 -2.43 -3.65
N LEU A 233 -8.70 -1.28 -3.43
CA LEU A 233 -9.24 -0.89 -2.13
C LEU A 233 -10.75 -1.05 -2.15
N ASN A 234 -11.25 -1.92 -1.30
CA ASN A 234 -12.67 -2.21 -1.14
C ASN A 234 -13.24 -1.45 0.05
N ILE A 235 -14.40 -0.81 -0.11
CA ILE A 235 -15.24 -0.33 1.00
C ILE A 235 -16.25 -1.43 1.30
N MET A 236 -16.25 -1.90 2.55
CA MET A 236 -16.99 -3.09 2.95
C MET A 236 -18.36 -2.70 3.52
N LYS A 237 -19.35 -3.59 3.45
CA LYS A 237 -20.71 -3.35 3.99
C LYS A 237 -20.76 -3.14 5.51
N TYR A 238 -19.65 -3.41 6.19
CA TYR A 238 -19.54 -3.30 7.66
C TYR A 238 -19.04 -1.92 8.13
N VAL A 239 -18.88 -0.99 7.19
CA VAL A 239 -18.44 0.37 7.47
C VAL A 239 -19.42 1.05 8.45
N LYS A 240 -18.87 1.61 9.54
CA LYS A 240 -19.65 2.33 10.57
C LYS A 240 -19.88 3.78 10.19
N ASP A 241 -18.88 4.39 9.57
CA ASP A 241 -18.92 5.73 9.02
C ASP A 241 -18.43 5.72 7.57
N GLU A 242 -19.40 5.70 6.65
CA GLU A 242 -19.12 5.64 5.22
C GLU A 242 -18.37 6.89 4.72
N ARG A 243 -18.60 8.04 5.37
CA ARG A 243 -17.91 9.27 5.01
C ARG A 243 -16.45 9.23 5.43
N LEU A 244 -16.13 8.76 6.64
CA LEU A 244 -14.75 8.56 7.10
C LEU A 244 -14.02 7.54 6.22
N ALA A 245 -14.69 6.43 5.86
CA ALA A 245 -14.11 5.39 5.01
C ALA A 245 -13.80 5.92 3.60
N ASN A 246 -14.70 6.74 3.02
CA ASN A 246 -14.46 7.36 1.72
C ASN A 246 -13.37 8.43 1.78
N ASP A 247 -13.34 9.26 2.83
CA ASP A 247 -12.30 10.27 3.03
C ASP A 247 -10.90 9.62 3.10
N PHE A 248 -10.76 8.56 3.89
CA PHE A 248 -9.52 7.78 3.94
C PHE A 248 -9.20 7.13 2.59
N ALA A 249 -10.19 6.57 1.90
CA ALA A 249 -9.99 5.96 0.59
C ALA A 249 -9.58 6.99 -0.47
N ASP A 250 -10.14 8.21 -0.42
CA ASP A 250 -9.77 9.33 -1.29
C ASP A 250 -8.33 9.79 -1.03
N PHE A 251 -7.90 9.85 0.24
CA PHE A 251 -6.52 10.13 0.60
C PHE A 251 -5.57 9.04 0.07
N VAL A 252 -5.85 7.77 0.35
CA VAL A 252 -5.00 6.64 -0.05
C VAL A 252 -4.91 6.48 -1.56
N CYS A 253 -6.02 6.65 -2.27
CA CYS A 253 -6.06 6.58 -3.73
C CYS A 253 -5.76 7.91 -4.42
N GLY A 254 -5.63 9.03 -3.69
CA GLY A 254 -5.28 10.35 -4.19
C GLY A 254 -3.79 10.47 -4.56
N THR A 255 -3.40 11.61 -5.14
CA THR A 255 -2.04 11.85 -5.64
C THR A 255 -0.98 11.58 -4.57
N GLU A 256 -1.15 12.14 -3.38
CA GLU A 256 -0.21 11.96 -2.27
C GLU A 256 -0.09 10.49 -1.84
N GLY A 257 -1.21 9.79 -1.69
CA GLY A 257 -1.19 8.36 -1.38
C GLY A 257 -0.47 7.54 -2.45
N GLN A 258 -0.63 7.92 -3.70
CA GLN A 258 0.03 7.25 -4.82
C GLN A 258 1.53 7.51 -4.87
N GLU A 259 2.00 8.72 -4.51
CA GLU A 259 3.42 9.02 -4.35
C GLU A 259 4.07 8.13 -3.27
N ILE A 260 3.33 7.87 -2.18
CA ILE A 260 3.78 6.94 -1.14
C ILE A 260 3.87 5.50 -1.68
N PHE A 261 2.88 5.03 -2.45
CA PHE A 261 2.98 3.73 -3.10
C PHE A 261 4.16 3.64 -4.05
N GLU A 262 4.45 4.66 -4.86
CA GLU A 262 5.62 4.71 -5.74
C GLU A 262 6.93 4.68 -4.96
N LYS A 263 7.05 5.43 -3.87
CA LYS A 263 8.19 5.37 -2.94
C LYS A 263 8.45 3.96 -2.43
N HIS A 264 7.40 3.18 -2.19
CA HIS A 264 7.47 1.79 -1.77
C HIS A 264 7.54 0.79 -2.95
N GLY A 265 7.85 1.26 -4.17
CA GLY A 265 8.13 0.44 -5.35
C GLY A 265 6.90 -0.15 -6.04
N PHE A 266 5.72 0.36 -5.77
CA PHE A 266 4.51 0.05 -6.52
C PHE A 266 4.37 0.96 -7.75
N THR A 267 3.54 0.56 -8.70
CA THR A 267 3.14 1.38 -9.83
C THR A 267 1.85 2.11 -9.48
N SER A 268 1.90 3.46 -9.51
CA SER A 268 0.76 4.33 -9.26
C SER A 268 -0.32 4.16 -10.32
N ILE A 269 -1.58 4.25 -9.91
CA ILE A 269 -2.74 4.24 -10.81
C ILE A 269 -2.79 5.48 -11.72
N TYR A 270 -2.06 6.54 -11.41
CA TYR A 270 -1.99 7.77 -12.21
C TYR A 270 -0.80 7.82 -13.16
N SER A 271 0.17 6.92 -13.01
CA SER A 271 1.26 6.81 -13.97
C SER A 271 0.74 6.32 -15.34
N ALA A 272 1.44 6.65 -16.41
CA ALA A 272 1.08 6.14 -17.75
C ALA A 272 0.95 4.63 -17.76
N ARG A 273 1.84 3.92 -17.04
CA ARG A 273 1.80 2.48 -16.89
C ARG A 273 0.59 2.01 -16.07
N GLY A 274 0.26 2.70 -14.99
CA GLY A 274 -0.92 2.37 -14.16
C GLY A 274 -2.22 2.51 -14.93
N LEU A 275 -2.39 3.57 -15.70
CA LEU A 275 -3.56 3.78 -16.55
C LEU A 275 -3.70 2.68 -17.61
N GLU A 276 -2.61 2.29 -18.26
CA GLU A 276 -2.59 1.16 -19.20
C GLU A 276 -3.02 -0.15 -18.50
N LEU A 277 -2.51 -0.43 -17.29
CA LEU A 277 -2.84 -1.64 -16.55
C LEU A 277 -4.30 -1.66 -16.07
N ILE A 278 -4.87 -0.50 -15.69
CA ILE A 278 -6.30 -0.38 -15.37
C ILE A 278 -7.15 -0.82 -16.56
N GLU A 279 -6.84 -0.29 -17.73
CA GLU A 279 -7.58 -0.62 -18.95
C GLU A 279 -7.37 -2.08 -19.37
N ARG A 280 -6.12 -2.51 -19.47
CA ARG A 280 -5.73 -3.85 -19.89
C ARG A 280 -6.29 -4.96 -19.00
N PHE A 281 -6.36 -4.77 -17.69
CA PHE A 281 -6.87 -5.76 -16.74
C PHE A 281 -8.34 -5.56 -16.40
N GLY A 282 -8.96 -4.50 -16.91
CA GLY A 282 -10.35 -4.18 -16.60
C GLY A 282 -10.59 -3.95 -15.12
N VAL A 283 -9.71 -3.16 -14.47
CA VAL A 283 -9.80 -2.87 -13.02
C VAL A 283 -10.89 -1.83 -12.81
N LYS A 284 -12.13 -2.27 -12.90
CA LYS A 284 -13.33 -1.45 -12.67
C LYS A 284 -14.24 -2.16 -11.70
N ASP A 285 -14.96 -1.38 -10.89
CA ASP A 285 -16.02 -1.90 -10.02
C ASP A 285 -17.14 -2.51 -10.89
N VAL A 286 -17.81 -3.53 -10.37
CA VAL A 286 -18.81 -4.35 -11.06
C VAL A 286 -20.17 -4.30 -10.37
#